data_96a9caf1b116f5af261b8a792db4992e
#
_entry.id   96a9caf1b116f5af261b8a792db4992e
#
_cell.length_a   1.000
_cell.length_b   1.000
_cell.length_c   1.000
_cell.angle_alpha   90.00
_cell.angle_beta   90.00
_cell.angle_gamma   90.00
#
_symmetry.space_group_name_H-M   'P 1'
#
loop_
_entity.id
_entity.type
_entity.pdbx_description
1 polymer ?
#
loop_
_entity_poly.entity_id
_entity_poly.type
_entity_poly.pdbx_seq_one_letter_code
_entity_poly.pdbx_strand_id
1 'polypeptide(L)'
;GLRELISYHRLAENKRAAEKLITDILAQMQLPSKILAHLPRQISGGEAQRVALARCLLLSPKLLILDEATSMLDVSTQANLLALVKAQMVSGGGSVLFISHDRALTDFYCDTVYEFDEDHRLKEVRA
;
A
#
# COMPACT_ATOMS: atom_id res chain seq x y z
N GLY A 1 -13.63 -1.55 -9.49
CA GLY A 1 -12.93 -2.59 -8.72
C GLY A 1 -11.57 -2.96 -9.31
N LEU A 2 -10.93 -4.03 -8.80
CA LEU A 2 -9.61 -4.48 -9.30
C LEU A 2 -9.66 -4.91 -10.77
N ARG A 3 -10.71 -5.61 -11.19
CA ARG A 3 -10.89 -6.03 -12.59
C ARG A 3 -11.00 -4.85 -13.56
N GLU A 4 -11.73 -3.82 -13.19
CA GLU A 4 -11.88 -2.60 -14.00
C GLU A 4 -10.54 -1.87 -14.13
N LEU A 5 -9.77 -1.77 -13.04
CA LEU A 5 -8.45 -1.16 -13.06
C LEU A 5 -7.50 -1.91 -14.00
N ILE A 6 -7.46 -3.26 -13.91
CA ILE A 6 -6.62 -4.08 -14.79
C ILE A 6 -7.03 -3.91 -16.25
N SER A 7 -8.34 -3.90 -16.53
CA SER A 7 -8.87 -3.71 -17.89
C SER A 7 -8.55 -2.31 -18.43
N TYR A 8 -8.81 -1.27 -17.64
CA TYR A 8 -8.58 0.12 -18.03
C TYR A 8 -7.11 0.41 -18.36
N HIS A 9 -6.21 -0.07 -17.52
CA HIS A 9 -4.76 0.13 -17.69
C HIS A 9 -4.08 -0.94 -18.55
N ARG A 10 -4.85 -1.92 -19.08
CA ARG A 10 -4.33 -3.02 -19.92
C ARG A 10 -3.18 -3.78 -19.25
N LEU A 11 -3.30 -4.05 -17.95
CA LEU A 11 -2.25 -4.70 -17.15
C LEU A 11 -2.14 -6.21 -17.41
N ALA A 12 -3.06 -6.81 -18.16
CA ALA A 12 -3.07 -8.22 -18.49
C ALA A 12 -3.50 -8.43 -19.95
N GLU A 13 -2.88 -9.38 -20.62
CA GLU A 13 -3.12 -9.71 -22.02
C GLU A 13 -4.46 -10.45 -22.23
N ASN A 14 -4.93 -11.16 -21.22
CA ASN A 14 -6.16 -11.95 -21.29
C ASN A 14 -6.78 -12.12 -19.89
N LYS A 15 -8.01 -12.68 -19.87
CA LYS A 15 -8.77 -12.90 -18.64
C LYS A 15 -8.04 -13.77 -17.62
N ARG A 16 -7.34 -14.82 -18.06
CA ARG A 16 -6.58 -15.72 -17.16
C ARG A 16 -5.43 -14.98 -16.49
N ALA A 17 -4.68 -14.17 -17.22
CA ALA A 17 -3.62 -13.33 -16.68
C ALA A 17 -4.17 -12.29 -15.69
N ALA A 18 -5.33 -11.68 -15.99
CA ALA A 18 -5.98 -10.75 -15.09
C ALA A 18 -6.40 -11.40 -13.76
N GLU A 19 -7.02 -12.58 -13.80
CA GLU A 19 -7.41 -13.30 -12.58
C GLU A 19 -6.19 -13.74 -11.77
N LYS A 20 -5.08 -14.11 -12.44
CA LYS A 20 -3.82 -14.41 -11.75
C LYS A 20 -3.28 -13.18 -11.01
N LEU A 21 -3.20 -12.02 -11.65
CA LEU A 21 -2.77 -10.77 -11.02
C LEU A 21 -3.62 -10.43 -9.79
N ILE A 22 -4.94 -10.59 -9.89
CA ILE A 22 -5.86 -10.35 -8.78
C ILE A 22 -5.57 -11.32 -7.63
N THR A 23 -5.45 -12.60 -7.93
CA THR A 23 -5.17 -13.62 -6.90
C THR A 23 -3.85 -13.35 -6.20
N ASP A 24 -2.80 -13.04 -6.95
CA ASP A 24 -1.46 -12.77 -6.42
C ASP A 24 -1.46 -11.52 -5.51
N ILE A 25 -2.09 -10.42 -5.95
CA ILE A 25 -2.12 -9.19 -5.14
C ILE A 25 -2.99 -9.33 -3.89
N LEU A 26 -4.11 -10.06 -3.96
CA LEU A 26 -4.93 -10.32 -2.78
C LEU A 26 -4.17 -11.17 -1.75
N ALA A 27 -3.45 -12.20 -2.19
CA ALA A 27 -2.62 -13.02 -1.31
C ALA A 27 -1.52 -12.18 -0.63
N GLN A 28 -0.83 -11.32 -1.39
CA GLN A 28 0.17 -10.40 -0.84
C GLN A 28 -0.43 -9.45 0.20
N MET A 29 -1.62 -8.92 -0.05
CA MET A 29 -2.32 -8.04 0.88
C MET A 29 -3.04 -8.79 2.01
N GLN A 30 -2.88 -10.11 2.13
CA GLN A 30 -3.56 -10.96 3.11
C GLN A 30 -5.09 -10.77 3.09
N LEU A 31 -5.65 -10.63 1.88
CA LEU A 31 -7.07 -10.45 1.66
C LEU A 31 -7.70 -11.75 1.13
N PRO A 32 -8.83 -12.19 1.70
CA PRO A 32 -9.54 -13.35 1.18
C PRO A 32 -10.17 -13.04 -0.19
N SER A 33 -10.20 -14.03 -1.08
CA SER A 33 -10.77 -13.88 -2.43
C SER A 33 -12.25 -13.46 -2.43
N LYS A 34 -12.99 -13.82 -1.37
CA LYS A 34 -14.41 -13.42 -1.18
C LYS A 34 -14.60 -11.89 -1.16
N ILE A 35 -13.54 -11.11 -0.86
CA ILE A 35 -13.63 -9.65 -0.83
C ILE A 35 -14.05 -9.06 -2.18
N LEU A 36 -13.78 -9.77 -3.28
CA LEU A 36 -14.17 -9.36 -4.64
C LEU A 36 -15.69 -9.31 -4.85
N ALA A 37 -16.44 -10.06 -4.05
CA ALA A 37 -17.90 -10.10 -4.08
C ALA A 37 -18.55 -9.09 -3.12
N HIS A 38 -17.78 -8.48 -2.22
CA HIS A 38 -18.29 -7.55 -1.23
C HIS A 38 -18.43 -6.13 -1.79
N LEU A 39 -19.48 -5.44 -1.36
CA LEU A 39 -19.61 -3.99 -1.54
C LEU A 39 -18.71 -3.25 -0.55
N PRO A 40 -18.28 -2.00 -0.83
CA PRO A 40 -17.42 -1.24 0.07
C PRO A 40 -17.91 -1.16 1.52
N ARG A 41 -19.23 -1.09 1.72
CA ARG A 41 -19.87 -1.05 3.05
C ARG A 41 -19.85 -2.39 3.82
N GLN A 42 -19.42 -3.47 3.18
CA GLN A 42 -19.39 -4.82 3.75
C GLN A 42 -17.99 -5.25 4.18
N ILE A 43 -16.99 -4.39 3.99
CA ILE A 43 -15.60 -4.66 4.33
C ILE A 43 -15.17 -3.78 5.51
N SER A 44 -14.24 -4.27 6.33
CA SER A 44 -13.66 -3.50 7.42
C SER A 44 -12.77 -2.36 6.92
N GLY A 45 -12.49 -1.36 7.78
CA GLY A 45 -11.58 -0.28 7.44
C GLY A 45 -10.18 -0.78 7.06
N GLY A 46 -9.64 -1.75 7.79
CA GLY A 46 -8.36 -2.37 7.47
C GLY A 46 -8.36 -3.16 6.15
N GLU A 47 -9.45 -3.86 5.83
CA GLU A 47 -9.60 -4.48 4.51
C GLU A 47 -9.68 -3.45 3.39
N ALA A 48 -10.40 -2.34 3.62
CA ALA A 48 -10.50 -1.24 2.66
C ALA A 48 -9.13 -0.60 2.39
N GLN A 49 -8.32 -0.35 3.43
CA GLN A 49 -6.95 0.15 3.29
C GLN A 49 -6.08 -0.81 2.48
N ARG A 50 -6.12 -2.12 2.75
CA ARG A 50 -5.37 -3.13 2.00
C ARG A 50 -5.82 -3.24 0.55
N VAL A 51 -7.11 -3.13 0.27
CA VAL A 51 -7.64 -3.08 -1.12
C VAL A 51 -7.14 -1.83 -1.84
N ALA A 52 -7.10 -0.68 -1.18
CA ALA A 52 -6.57 0.55 -1.75
C ALA A 52 -5.08 0.41 -2.11
N LEU A 53 -4.27 -0.15 -1.20
CA LEU A 53 -2.86 -0.46 -1.46
C LEU A 53 -2.68 -1.44 -2.64
N ALA A 54 -3.47 -2.52 -2.68
CA ALA A 54 -3.46 -3.47 -3.79
C ALA A 54 -3.68 -2.77 -5.15
N ARG A 55 -4.64 -1.83 -5.21
CA ARG A 55 -4.91 -1.05 -6.43
C ARG A 55 -3.72 -0.19 -6.86
N CYS A 56 -3.07 0.47 -5.91
CA CYS A 56 -1.89 1.29 -6.18
C CYS A 56 -0.72 0.44 -6.69
N LEU A 57 -0.43 -0.69 -6.02
CA LEU A 57 0.70 -1.56 -6.35
C LEU A 57 0.54 -2.27 -7.71
N LEU A 58 -0.68 -2.60 -8.12
CA LEU A 58 -0.95 -3.16 -9.45
C LEU A 58 -0.50 -2.24 -10.59
N LEU A 59 -0.44 -0.93 -10.36
CA LEU A 59 0.00 0.06 -11.35
C LEU A 59 1.53 0.19 -11.43
N SER A 60 2.27 -0.52 -10.59
CA SER A 60 3.74 -0.44 -10.52
C SER A 60 4.26 1.01 -10.49
N PRO A 61 3.80 1.85 -9.55
CA PRO A 61 4.11 3.27 -9.53
C PRO A 61 5.61 3.51 -9.25
N LYS A 62 6.15 4.62 -9.74
CA LYS A 62 7.51 5.07 -9.41
C LYS A 62 7.57 5.81 -8.07
N LEU A 63 6.48 6.39 -7.64
CA LEU A 63 6.31 7.00 -6.32
C LEU A 63 4.97 6.57 -5.73
N LEU A 64 5.00 6.02 -4.53
CA LEU A 64 3.82 5.68 -3.75
C LEU A 64 3.75 6.59 -2.53
N ILE A 65 2.65 7.34 -2.39
CA ILE A 65 2.41 8.19 -1.22
C ILE A 65 1.44 7.47 -0.29
N LEU A 66 1.86 7.24 0.94
CA LEU A 66 1.09 6.61 2.00
C LEU A 66 0.83 7.65 3.10
N ASP A 67 -0.37 8.22 3.10
CA ASP A 67 -0.82 9.18 4.11
C ASP A 67 -1.74 8.46 5.09
N GLU A 68 -1.23 8.17 6.30
CA GLU A 68 -1.92 7.40 7.35
C GLU A 68 -2.56 6.08 6.84
N ALA A 69 -1.98 5.50 5.77
CA ALA A 69 -2.60 4.43 4.97
C ALA A 69 -2.71 3.08 5.70
N THR A 70 -2.16 2.96 6.90
CA THR A 70 -2.18 1.73 7.70
C THR A 70 -2.74 1.96 9.12
N SER A 71 -3.29 3.12 9.40
CA SER A 71 -3.75 3.53 10.75
C SER A 71 -4.89 2.67 11.32
N MET A 72 -5.65 1.97 10.47
CA MET A 72 -6.75 1.07 10.88
C MET A 72 -6.31 -0.40 11.06
N LEU A 73 -5.01 -0.67 10.99
CA LEU A 73 -4.45 -2.01 11.15
C LEU A 73 -3.82 -2.17 12.55
N ASP A 74 -3.81 -3.38 13.07
CA ASP A 74 -3.00 -3.70 14.24
C ASP A 74 -1.50 -3.62 13.92
N VAL A 75 -0.68 -3.39 14.94
CA VAL A 75 0.76 -3.10 14.80
C VAL A 75 1.50 -4.18 14.00
N SER A 76 1.19 -5.47 14.23
CA SER A 76 1.88 -6.56 13.54
C SER A 76 1.50 -6.65 12.07
N THR A 77 0.23 -6.48 11.75
CA THR A 77 -0.28 -6.43 10.37
C THR A 77 0.29 -5.21 9.64
N GLN A 78 0.35 -4.07 10.31
CA GLN A 78 0.90 -2.83 9.78
C GLN A 78 2.38 -2.99 9.40
N ALA A 79 3.21 -3.51 10.30
CA ALA A 79 4.64 -3.73 10.05
C ALA A 79 4.88 -4.68 8.88
N ASN A 80 4.17 -5.81 8.84
CA ASN A 80 4.28 -6.79 7.76
C ASN A 80 3.86 -6.22 6.41
N LEU A 81 2.76 -5.47 6.37
CA LEU A 81 2.25 -4.86 5.15
C LEU A 81 3.21 -3.79 4.61
N LEU A 82 3.74 -2.93 5.48
CA LEU A 82 4.70 -1.91 5.08
C LEU A 82 6.01 -2.52 4.58
N ALA A 83 6.51 -3.57 5.22
CA ALA A 83 7.70 -4.29 4.76
C ALA A 83 7.49 -4.86 3.35
N LEU A 84 6.33 -5.44 3.07
CA LEU A 84 5.98 -5.98 1.76
C LEU A 84 5.88 -4.86 0.71
N VAL A 85 5.21 -3.74 1.04
CA VAL A 85 5.10 -2.57 0.16
C VAL A 85 6.49 -2.03 -0.17
N LYS A 86 7.35 -1.85 0.84
CA LYS A 86 8.74 -1.38 0.64
C LYS A 86 9.51 -2.31 -0.31
N ALA A 87 9.48 -3.62 -0.05
CA ALA A 87 10.16 -4.61 -0.88
C ALA A 87 9.69 -4.57 -2.34
N GLN A 88 8.39 -4.48 -2.57
CA GLN A 88 7.82 -4.42 -3.92
C GLN A 88 8.18 -3.11 -4.64
N MET A 89 8.12 -1.97 -3.95
CA MET A 89 8.49 -0.68 -4.52
C MET A 89 9.98 -0.62 -4.88
N VAL A 90 10.85 -1.05 -3.98
CA VAL A 90 12.31 -1.06 -4.21
C VAL A 90 12.67 -1.99 -5.38
N SER A 91 12.10 -3.20 -5.44
CA SER A 91 12.34 -4.13 -6.56
C SER A 91 11.86 -3.58 -7.90
N GLY A 92 10.82 -2.76 -7.91
CA GLY A 92 10.32 -2.05 -9.09
C GLY A 92 11.07 -0.75 -9.43
N GLY A 93 12.11 -0.38 -8.66
CA GLY A 93 12.86 0.86 -8.81
C GLY A 93 12.03 2.11 -8.47
N GLY A 94 11.04 1.95 -7.59
CA GLY A 94 10.19 3.02 -7.07
C GLY A 94 10.60 3.49 -5.68
N SER A 95 9.94 4.54 -5.22
CA SER A 95 10.12 5.14 -3.90
C SER A 95 8.80 5.24 -3.15
N VAL A 96 8.87 5.29 -1.82
CA VAL A 96 7.70 5.49 -0.96
C VAL A 96 7.87 6.78 -0.17
N LEU A 97 6.86 7.64 -0.21
CA LEU A 97 6.69 8.75 0.72
C LEU A 97 5.67 8.32 1.78
N PHE A 98 6.13 8.16 3.00
CA PHE A 98 5.31 7.70 4.12
C PHE A 98 5.06 8.84 5.09
N ILE A 99 3.77 9.16 5.32
CA ILE A 99 3.32 10.19 6.23
C ILE A 99 2.60 9.51 7.39
N SER A 100 3.08 9.71 8.60
CA SER A 100 2.51 9.13 9.81
C SER A 100 2.86 9.97 11.03
N HIS A 101 2.01 9.94 12.04
CA HIS A 101 2.29 10.50 13.37
C HIS A 101 2.97 9.46 14.31
N ASP A 102 3.10 8.21 13.87
CA ASP A 102 3.78 7.15 14.63
C ASP A 102 5.29 7.19 14.38
N ARG A 103 6.03 7.74 15.35
CA ARG A 103 7.48 7.89 15.29
C ARG A 103 8.19 6.54 15.23
N ALA A 104 7.75 5.55 16.01
CA ALA A 104 8.37 4.23 16.02
C ALA A 104 8.26 3.56 14.66
N LEU A 105 7.10 3.73 14.00
CA LEU A 105 6.86 3.18 12.68
C LEU A 105 7.69 3.87 11.59
N THR A 106 7.78 5.21 11.61
CA THR A 106 8.62 5.95 10.66
C THR A 106 10.10 5.61 10.85
N ASP A 107 10.57 5.51 12.07
CA ASP A 107 11.96 5.15 12.37
C ASP A 107 12.30 3.71 11.94
N PHE A 108 11.35 2.79 11.99
CA PHE A 108 11.54 1.41 11.54
C PHE A 108 11.49 1.29 10.02
N TYR A 109 10.56 2.00 9.36
CA TYR A 109 10.21 1.78 7.96
C TYR A 109 10.99 2.65 6.97
N CYS A 110 11.26 3.92 7.33
CA CYS A 110 11.84 4.90 6.43
C CYS A 110 13.37 4.88 6.47
N ASP A 111 14.00 5.13 5.33
CA ASP A 111 15.46 5.28 5.24
C ASP A 111 15.88 6.71 5.66
N THR A 112 15.07 7.71 5.33
CA THR A 112 15.23 9.12 5.73
C THR A 112 13.95 9.62 6.38
N VAL A 113 14.06 10.36 7.46
CA VAL A 113 12.91 10.89 8.21
C VAL A 113 13.01 12.40 8.33
N TYR A 114 11.90 13.07 8.02
CA TYR A 114 11.72 14.50 8.19
C TYR A 114 10.59 14.78 9.18
N GLU A 115 10.74 15.83 9.97
CA GLU A 115 9.70 16.33 10.86
C GLU A 115 9.43 17.80 10.57
N PHE A 116 8.21 18.25 10.86
CA PHE A 116 7.90 19.68 10.89
C PHE A 116 8.33 20.24 12.24
N ASP A 117 9.10 21.33 12.22
CA ASP A 117 9.41 22.11 13.42
C ASP A 117 8.25 23.05 13.82
N GLU A 118 8.46 23.82 14.88
CA GLU A 118 7.46 24.77 15.41
C GLU A 118 7.10 25.88 14.38
N ASP A 119 8.01 26.18 13.47
CA ASP A 119 7.82 27.15 12.39
C ASP A 119 7.19 26.51 11.12
N HIS A 120 6.74 25.25 11.18
CA HIS A 120 6.19 24.48 10.07
C HIS A 120 7.19 24.26 8.92
N ARG A 121 8.49 24.22 9.22
CA ARG A 121 9.54 23.89 8.25
C ARG A 121 9.94 22.43 8.38
N LEU A 122 10.22 21.79 7.25
CA LEU A 122 10.75 20.42 7.25
C LEU A 122 12.21 20.42 7.72
N LYS A 123 12.46 19.58 8.72
CA LYS A 123 13.79 19.31 9.26
C LYS A 123 14.10 17.82 9.14
N GLU A 124 15.24 17.49 8.55
CA GLU A 124 15.73 16.12 8.54
C GLU A 124 16.19 15.72 9.94
N VAL A 125 15.65 14.63 10.45
CA VAL A 125 15.98 14.10 11.79
C VAL A 125 16.71 12.77 11.74
N ARG A 126 16.68 12.11 10.58
CA ARG A 126 17.44 10.89 10.31
C ARG A 126 17.65 10.70 8.80
N ALA A 127 18.88 10.44 8.40
CA ALA A 127 19.27 9.99 7.07
C ALA A 127 19.75 8.54 7.10
#